data_0ce7a43d68b978995fe0aff0b19d24a2
#
_entry.id   0ce7a43d68b978995fe0aff0b19d24a2
#
_cell.length_a   1.000
_cell.length_b   1.000
_cell.length_c   1.000
_cell.angle_alpha   90.00
_cell.angle_beta   90.00
_cell.angle_gamma   90.00
#
_symmetry.space_group_name_H-M   'P 1'
#
loop_
_entity.id
_entity.type
_entity.pdbx_description
1 polymer ?
#
loop_
_entity_poly.entity_id
_entity_poly.type
_entity_poly.pdbx_seq_one_letter_code
_entity_poly.pdbx_strand_id
1 'polypeptide(L)'
;MIKKFTSAIIFIAFIFSVCVSAAPSPGDSSLCSVVVEAESGDIIFEKNAHERRGPASTTKIMTALVALENSRTDDIVKIDPRAVGTEGSSAYLCAGEKVLLSDLLYAVMLGSANDAAAAIAYHIGGSIEGFAEMMNARAEKLGLSDTHFENPHGLDGESHYTTAYDLAMIAREALKNENFRNIVSTKTKAVKLSDGNVTRVFKNHNRLLFEYDDIIGVKTGFTKKCGRTLVSAAERDGVTVICVTLCDGDDWRDHRTVSYTHLTLPTKLEV
;
A
#
# COMPACT_ATOMS: atom_id res chain seq x y z
N MET A 1 -67.80 -35.01 13.06
CA MET A 1 -66.92 -33.98 13.63
C MET A 1 -65.49 -34.53 13.56
N ILE A 2 -64.70 -34.08 12.57
CA ILE A 2 -63.32 -34.53 12.35
C ILE A 2 -62.41 -33.39 12.83
N LYS A 3 -61.69 -33.60 13.93
CA LYS A 3 -60.68 -32.65 14.44
C LYS A 3 -59.41 -32.73 13.58
N LYS A 4 -59.05 -31.64 12.88
CA LYS A 4 -57.79 -31.45 12.19
C LYS A 4 -56.72 -31.08 13.22
N PHE A 5 -55.72 -31.95 13.38
CA PHE A 5 -54.46 -31.64 14.11
C PHE A 5 -53.51 -30.98 13.11
N THR A 6 -53.19 -29.69 13.31
CA THR A 6 -52.15 -28.99 12.62
C THR A 6 -50.84 -29.16 13.41
N SER A 7 -49.94 -29.93 12.86
CA SER A 7 -48.58 -30.12 13.43
C SER A 7 -47.70 -28.97 12.96
N ALA A 8 -47.28 -28.13 13.90
CA ALA A 8 -46.32 -27.06 13.63
C ALA A 8 -44.90 -27.63 13.75
N ILE A 9 -44.18 -27.69 12.64
CA ILE A 9 -42.75 -28.08 12.61
C ILE A 9 -41.94 -26.80 12.92
N ILE A 10 -41.33 -26.79 14.13
CA ILE A 10 -40.41 -25.72 14.51
C ILE A 10 -39.04 -26.10 13.93
N PHE A 11 -38.58 -25.33 12.96
CA PHE A 11 -37.21 -25.41 12.40
C PHE A 11 -36.26 -24.67 13.35
N ILE A 12 -35.51 -25.38 14.17
CA ILE A 12 -34.43 -24.80 14.96
C ILE A 12 -33.20 -24.73 14.08
N ALA A 13 -32.89 -23.51 13.57
CA ALA A 13 -31.64 -23.24 12.89
C ALA A 13 -30.50 -23.21 13.94
N PHE A 14 -29.69 -24.25 13.97
CA PHE A 14 -28.43 -24.25 14.72
C PHE A 14 -27.45 -23.34 13.97
N ILE A 15 -27.23 -22.12 14.46
CA ILE A 15 -26.11 -21.27 14.02
C ILE A 15 -24.85 -21.85 14.69
N PHE A 16 -24.09 -22.63 13.94
CA PHE A 16 -22.73 -22.99 14.31
C PHE A 16 -21.86 -21.73 14.19
N SER A 17 -21.59 -21.09 15.32
CA SER A 17 -20.53 -20.07 15.41
C SER A 17 -19.21 -20.81 15.36
N VAL A 18 -18.58 -20.87 14.19
CA VAL A 18 -17.23 -21.38 14.05
C VAL A 18 -16.31 -20.32 14.67
N CYS A 19 -15.86 -20.55 15.88
CA CYS A 19 -14.71 -19.81 16.42
C CYS A 19 -13.50 -20.17 15.56
N VAL A 20 -13.16 -19.33 14.60
CA VAL A 20 -11.87 -19.38 13.93
C VAL A 20 -10.84 -19.04 15.01
N SER A 21 -10.16 -20.05 15.52
CA SER A 21 -9.02 -19.85 16.41
C SER A 21 -7.95 -19.15 15.58
N ALA A 22 -7.69 -17.88 15.89
CA ALA A 22 -6.59 -17.15 15.27
C ALA A 22 -5.31 -17.97 15.45
N ALA A 23 -4.60 -18.23 14.35
CA ALA A 23 -3.30 -18.86 14.42
C ALA A 23 -2.40 -18.06 15.40
N PRO A 24 -1.54 -18.74 16.20
CA PRO A 24 -0.69 -18.02 17.14
C PRO A 24 0.12 -16.96 16.41
N SER A 25 0.03 -15.71 16.87
CA SER A 25 0.80 -14.59 16.33
C SER A 25 2.27 -14.99 16.30
N PRO A 26 2.92 -15.08 15.14
CA PRO A 26 4.36 -15.14 15.10
C PRO A 26 4.85 -13.83 15.72
N GLY A 27 5.80 -13.86 16.65
CA GLY A 27 6.24 -12.73 17.46
C GLY A 27 6.53 -11.46 16.66
N ASP A 28 5.47 -10.78 16.24
CA ASP A 28 5.44 -9.55 15.47
C ASP A 28 5.91 -8.39 16.36
N SER A 29 7.00 -7.74 15.97
CA SER A 29 7.62 -6.65 16.71
C SER A 29 7.00 -5.28 16.41
N SER A 30 6.07 -5.18 15.44
CA SER A 30 5.38 -3.93 15.11
C SER A 30 4.47 -3.45 16.23
N LEU A 31 4.18 -2.15 16.26
CA LEU A 31 3.12 -1.62 17.12
C LEU A 31 1.72 -1.91 16.54
N CYS A 32 1.59 -1.79 15.22
CA CYS A 32 0.34 -2.05 14.52
C CYS A 32 0.62 -2.92 13.29
N SER A 33 -0.22 -3.92 13.06
CA SER A 33 -0.11 -4.77 11.87
C SER A 33 -1.46 -5.32 11.43
N VAL A 34 -1.53 -5.68 10.15
CA VAL A 34 -2.67 -6.39 9.58
C VAL A 34 -2.21 -7.27 8.42
N VAL A 35 -2.88 -8.38 8.25
CA VAL A 35 -2.81 -9.23 7.06
C VAL A 35 -4.20 -9.39 6.51
N VAL A 36 -4.36 -9.12 5.23
CA VAL A 36 -5.65 -9.25 4.55
C VAL A 36 -5.51 -10.10 3.29
N GLU A 37 -6.57 -10.83 2.96
CA GLU A 37 -6.72 -11.45 1.65
C GLU A 37 -7.14 -10.39 0.64
N ALA A 38 -6.46 -10.32 -0.51
CA ALA A 38 -6.60 -9.18 -1.43
C ALA A 38 -7.90 -9.18 -2.25
N GLU A 39 -8.50 -10.33 -2.53
CA GLU A 39 -9.74 -10.41 -3.32
C GLU A 39 -10.96 -10.08 -2.45
N SER A 40 -11.11 -10.72 -1.30
CA SER A 40 -12.24 -10.51 -0.39
C SER A 40 -12.09 -9.25 0.46
N GLY A 41 -10.86 -8.96 0.90
CA GLY A 41 -10.56 -7.95 1.93
C GLY A 41 -10.69 -8.49 3.34
N ASP A 42 -10.85 -9.80 3.51
CA ASP A 42 -10.97 -10.42 4.81
C ASP A 42 -9.67 -10.30 5.61
N ILE A 43 -9.82 -9.97 6.90
CA ILE A 43 -8.69 -9.89 7.83
C ILE A 43 -8.29 -11.31 8.24
N ILE A 44 -7.05 -11.70 7.96
CA ILE A 44 -6.47 -12.98 8.36
C ILE A 44 -5.80 -12.85 9.73
N PHE A 45 -5.15 -11.71 9.97
CA PHE A 45 -4.47 -11.40 11.22
C PHE A 45 -4.50 -9.89 11.47
N GLU A 46 -4.63 -9.47 12.72
CA GLU A 46 -4.53 -8.07 13.10
C GLU A 46 -3.96 -7.86 14.50
N LYS A 47 -3.28 -6.72 14.67
CA LYS A 47 -2.78 -6.23 15.93
C LYS A 47 -2.84 -4.70 15.90
N ASN A 48 -3.68 -4.09 16.74
CA ASN A 48 -3.89 -2.65 16.77
C ASN A 48 -4.13 -2.04 15.36
N ALA A 49 -4.79 -2.80 14.47
CA ALA A 49 -4.87 -2.50 13.04
C ALA A 49 -5.54 -1.16 12.73
N HIS A 50 -6.38 -0.67 13.62
CA HIS A 50 -7.15 0.58 13.49
C HIS A 50 -6.56 1.75 14.29
N GLU A 51 -5.37 1.59 14.88
CA GLU A 51 -4.70 2.68 15.60
C GLU A 51 -4.01 3.63 14.60
N ARG A 52 -4.29 4.95 14.70
CA ARG A 52 -3.69 5.98 13.83
C ARG A 52 -2.19 6.11 14.07
N ARG A 53 -1.42 6.01 12.99
CA ARG A 53 0.03 6.15 12.99
C ARG A 53 0.51 6.92 11.76
N GLY A 54 1.70 7.50 11.84
CA GLY A 54 2.32 8.10 10.67
C GLY A 54 2.73 7.02 9.65
N PRO A 55 2.34 7.17 8.37
CA PRO A 55 2.65 6.21 7.31
C PRO A 55 4.08 6.27 6.81
N ALA A 56 4.81 7.34 7.03
CA ALA A 56 6.06 7.62 6.34
C ALA A 56 5.90 7.45 4.82
N SER A 57 6.92 6.96 4.11
CA SER A 57 6.87 6.80 2.64
C SER A 57 5.90 5.73 2.11
N THR A 58 5.17 4.99 2.96
CA THR A 58 4.07 4.15 2.48
C THR A 58 2.88 4.98 1.99
N THR A 59 2.80 6.27 2.34
CA THR A 59 1.95 7.31 1.71
C THR A 59 1.96 7.25 0.19
N LYS A 60 3.13 6.93 -0.40
CA LYS A 60 3.34 6.92 -1.85
C LYS A 60 2.50 5.86 -2.59
N ILE A 61 1.91 4.91 -1.88
CA ILE A 61 0.93 3.98 -2.45
C ILE A 61 -0.31 4.76 -2.90
N MET A 62 -0.85 5.63 -2.03
CA MET A 62 -1.98 6.51 -2.39
C MET A 62 -1.59 7.52 -3.46
N THR A 63 -0.37 8.07 -3.40
CA THR A 63 0.13 8.99 -4.44
C THR A 63 0.15 8.32 -5.81
N ALA A 64 0.66 7.11 -5.91
CA ALA A 64 0.69 6.37 -7.17
C ALA A 64 -0.72 5.98 -7.64
N LEU A 65 -1.61 5.57 -6.73
CA LEU A 65 -3.01 5.26 -7.06
C LEU A 65 -3.71 6.48 -7.65
N VAL A 66 -3.67 7.63 -6.97
CA VAL A 66 -4.29 8.87 -7.45
C VAL A 66 -3.69 9.34 -8.76
N ALA A 67 -2.37 9.22 -8.93
CA ALA A 67 -1.71 9.58 -10.18
C ALA A 67 -2.18 8.72 -11.36
N LEU A 68 -2.28 7.41 -11.17
CA LEU A 68 -2.72 6.46 -12.21
C LEU A 68 -4.21 6.58 -12.54
N GLU A 69 -5.02 7.09 -11.61
CA GLU A 69 -6.46 7.34 -11.84
C GLU A 69 -6.74 8.66 -12.56
N ASN A 70 -5.82 9.64 -12.50
CA ASN A 70 -6.05 11.00 -13.00
C ASN A 70 -5.16 11.41 -14.19
N SER A 71 -4.22 10.56 -14.60
CA SER A 71 -3.30 10.83 -15.71
C SER A 71 -2.89 9.55 -16.42
N ARG A 72 -2.42 9.68 -17.65
CA ARG A 72 -1.90 8.56 -18.42
C ARG A 72 -0.42 8.33 -18.10
N THR A 73 0.03 7.09 -18.14
CA THR A 73 1.43 6.74 -17.86
C THR A 73 2.43 7.31 -18.87
N ASP A 74 1.98 7.64 -20.09
CA ASP A 74 2.75 8.26 -21.16
C ASP A 74 2.67 9.82 -21.18
N ASP A 75 1.97 10.43 -20.22
CA ASP A 75 1.96 11.87 -20.07
C ASP A 75 3.36 12.41 -19.74
N ILE A 76 3.71 13.54 -20.35
CA ILE A 76 4.97 14.23 -20.09
C ILE A 76 4.77 15.25 -18.98
N VAL A 77 5.41 14.98 -17.85
CA VAL A 77 5.45 15.88 -16.70
C VAL A 77 6.63 16.84 -16.86
N LYS A 78 6.36 18.14 -16.89
CA LYS A 78 7.40 19.18 -16.78
C LYS A 78 7.64 19.44 -15.31
N ILE A 79 8.87 19.22 -14.85
CA ILE A 79 9.22 19.34 -13.44
C ILE A 79 9.09 20.79 -12.98
N ASP A 80 8.17 21.01 -12.04
CA ASP A 80 7.98 22.32 -11.39
C ASP A 80 9.21 22.64 -10.50
N PRO A 81 9.76 23.85 -10.54
CA PRO A 81 10.87 24.25 -9.68
C PRO A 81 10.63 23.99 -8.17
N ARG A 82 9.38 24.06 -7.73
CA ARG A 82 8.98 23.81 -6.32
C ARG A 82 9.14 22.36 -5.87
N ALA A 83 9.18 21.42 -6.81
CA ALA A 83 9.42 20.00 -6.50
C ALA A 83 10.90 19.70 -6.25
N VAL A 84 11.80 20.55 -6.80
CA VAL A 84 13.24 20.32 -6.75
C VAL A 84 13.76 20.53 -5.31
N GLY A 85 14.57 19.58 -4.82
CA GLY A 85 15.16 19.67 -3.48
C GLY A 85 14.19 19.34 -2.35
N THR A 86 13.04 18.72 -2.63
CA THR A 86 12.17 18.17 -1.58
C THR A 86 12.98 17.25 -0.68
N GLU A 87 12.89 17.47 0.64
CA GLU A 87 13.66 16.76 1.67
C GLU A 87 13.50 15.22 1.58
N GLY A 88 14.57 14.50 1.90
CA GLY A 88 14.61 13.04 2.00
C GLY A 88 15.11 12.35 0.73
N SER A 89 14.59 11.16 0.42
CA SER A 89 14.98 10.41 -0.77
C SER A 89 14.65 11.17 -2.04
N SER A 90 15.59 11.24 -3.00
CA SER A 90 15.47 12.08 -4.19
C SER A 90 15.81 11.32 -5.47
N ALA A 91 15.12 11.64 -6.54
CA ALA A 91 15.51 11.30 -7.92
C ALA A 91 16.46 12.33 -8.51
N TYR A 92 16.78 13.41 -7.76
CA TYR A 92 17.63 14.52 -8.20
C TYR A 92 17.10 15.17 -9.48
N LEU A 93 15.80 15.45 -9.51
CA LEU A 93 15.13 16.11 -10.64
C LEU A 93 15.60 17.54 -10.79
N CYS A 94 15.63 18.03 -12.04
CA CYS A 94 15.97 19.41 -12.36
C CYS A 94 14.73 20.21 -12.79
N ALA A 95 14.67 21.49 -12.45
CA ALA A 95 13.57 22.35 -12.84
C ALA A 95 13.43 22.44 -14.37
N GLY A 96 12.20 22.28 -14.86
CA GLY A 96 11.88 22.31 -16.29
C GLY A 96 12.22 21.03 -17.05
N GLU A 97 12.84 20.03 -16.42
CA GLU A 97 13.06 18.70 -16.98
C GLU A 97 11.73 18.07 -17.41
N LYS A 98 11.71 17.35 -18.53
CA LYS A 98 10.53 16.65 -19.03
C LYS A 98 10.69 15.15 -18.80
N VAL A 99 9.76 14.56 -18.05
CA VAL A 99 9.82 13.16 -17.63
C VAL A 99 8.48 12.49 -17.87
N LEU A 100 8.45 11.24 -18.31
CA LEU A 100 7.21 10.48 -18.40
C LEU A 100 6.65 10.23 -16.99
N LEU A 101 5.32 10.29 -16.85
CA LEU A 101 4.66 9.96 -15.58
C LEU A 101 5.03 8.55 -15.10
N SER A 102 5.09 7.56 -16.00
CA SER A 102 5.55 6.22 -15.67
C SER A 102 6.94 6.21 -15.03
N ASP A 103 7.86 7.02 -15.54
CA ASP A 103 9.24 7.09 -15.03
C ASP A 103 9.30 7.75 -13.65
N LEU A 104 8.48 8.78 -13.41
CA LEU A 104 8.31 9.37 -12.07
C LEU A 104 7.71 8.35 -11.09
N LEU A 105 6.73 7.55 -11.52
CA LEU A 105 6.14 6.51 -10.68
C LEU A 105 7.17 5.43 -10.30
N TYR A 106 8.07 5.05 -11.21
CA TYR A 106 9.20 4.17 -10.84
C TYR A 106 10.13 4.83 -9.82
N ALA A 107 10.44 6.12 -9.97
CA ALA A 107 11.26 6.86 -8.99
C ALA A 107 10.56 6.92 -7.61
N VAL A 108 9.24 7.16 -7.59
CA VAL A 108 8.41 7.20 -6.38
C VAL A 108 8.36 5.84 -5.67
N MET A 109 8.08 4.77 -6.40
CA MET A 109 7.81 3.48 -5.77
C MET A 109 9.10 2.70 -5.45
N LEU A 110 10.08 2.66 -6.37
CA LEU A 110 11.33 1.93 -6.16
C LEU A 110 12.33 2.73 -5.31
N GLY A 111 12.60 3.98 -5.75
CA GLY A 111 13.58 4.87 -5.12
C GLY A 111 13.04 5.68 -3.95
N SER A 112 11.73 5.64 -3.72
CA SER A 112 11.06 6.44 -2.69
C SER A 112 11.26 7.96 -2.85
N ALA A 113 11.47 8.45 -4.08
CA ALA A 113 11.84 9.82 -4.39
C ALA A 113 10.73 10.82 -4.01
N ASN A 114 11.05 11.75 -3.10
CA ASN A 114 10.11 12.76 -2.62
C ASN A 114 9.90 13.88 -3.64
N ASP A 115 10.97 14.29 -4.33
CA ASP A 115 10.92 15.25 -5.43
C ASP A 115 10.05 14.74 -6.59
N ALA A 116 10.09 13.46 -6.90
CA ALA A 116 9.22 12.85 -7.91
C ALA A 116 7.74 12.83 -7.46
N ALA A 117 7.47 12.53 -6.20
CA ALA A 117 6.13 12.59 -5.64
C ALA A 117 5.57 14.03 -5.65
N ALA A 118 6.40 15.02 -5.29
CA ALA A 118 6.05 16.43 -5.37
C ALA A 118 5.80 16.88 -6.82
N ALA A 119 6.63 16.45 -7.79
CA ALA A 119 6.45 16.75 -9.19
C ALA A 119 5.12 16.23 -9.75
N ILE A 120 4.73 15.00 -9.38
CA ILE A 120 3.42 14.43 -9.70
C ILE A 120 2.30 15.29 -9.09
N ALA A 121 2.44 15.68 -7.82
CA ALA A 121 1.45 16.50 -7.13
C ALA A 121 1.27 17.87 -7.80
N TYR A 122 2.34 18.56 -8.15
CA TYR A 122 2.24 19.83 -8.89
C TYR A 122 1.64 19.67 -10.28
N HIS A 123 1.94 18.57 -10.95
CA HIS A 123 1.41 18.32 -12.30
C HIS A 123 -0.10 18.04 -12.30
N ILE A 124 -0.58 17.22 -11.38
CA ILE A 124 -1.97 16.74 -11.34
C ILE A 124 -2.85 17.63 -10.47
N GLY A 125 -2.39 17.96 -9.26
CA GLY A 125 -3.14 18.71 -8.25
C GLY A 125 -2.87 20.23 -8.29
N GLY A 126 -1.89 20.70 -9.09
CA GLY A 126 -1.49 22.11 -9.14
C GLY A 126 -0.68 22.58 -7.92
N SER A 127 -0.81 21.91 -6.79
CA SER A 127 -0.04 22.14 -5.57
C SER A 127 0.06 20.87 -4.74
N ILE A 128 0.89 20.88 -3.69
CA ILE A 128 0.97 19.79 -2.69
C ILE A 128 -0.38 19.62 -2.01
N GLU A 129 -0.98 20.72 -1.59
CA GLU A 129 -2.27 20.75 -0.89
C GLU A 129 -3.41 20.25 -1.78
N GLY A 130 -3.50 20.73 -3.03
CA GLY A 130 -4.52 20.29 -3.99
C GLY A 130 -4.42 18.80 -4.30
N PHE A 131 -3.20 18.26 -4.38
CA PHE A 131 -3.03 16.81 -4.55
C PHE A 131 -3.36 16.02 -3.27
N ALA A 132 -3.03 16.57 -2.09
CA ALA A 132 -3.42 15.96 -0.81
C ALA A 132 -4.96 15.92 -0.65
N GLU A 133 -5.68 16.95 -1.11
CA GLU A 133 -7.14 16.94 -1.17
C GLU A 133 -7.67 15.80 -2.06
N MET A 134 -7.04 15.56 -3.22
CA MET A 134 -7.39 14.43 -4.09
C MET A 134 -7.13 13.07 -3.39
N MET A 135 -6.01 12.94 -2.67
CA MET A 135 -5.69 11.74 -1.88
C MET A 135 -6.74 11.51 -0.77
N ASN A 136 -7.13 12.55 -0.06
CA ASN A 136 -8.14 12.49 0.99
C ASN A 136 -9.54 12.15 0.43
N ALA A 137 -9.93 12.76 -0.67
CA ALA A 137 -11.17 12.43 -1.37
C ALA A 137 -11.19 10.96 -1.84
N ARG A 138 -10.01 10.43 -2.23
CA ARG A 138 -9.91 9.00 -2.60
C ARG A 138 -10.01 8.09 -1.38
N ALA A 139 -9.40 8.45 -0.25
CA ALA A 139 -9.53 7.73 1.00
C ALA A 139 -11.00 7.67 1.46
N GLU A 140 -11.72 8.79 1.40
CA GLU A 140 -13.15 8.87 1.71
C GLU A 140 -13.99 7.95 0.81
N LYS A 141 -13.73 7.94 -0.50
CA LYS A 141 -14.41 7.03 -1.45
C LYS A 141 -14.16 5.55 -1.15
N LEU A 142 -13.03 5.22 -0.52
CA LEU A 142 -12.71 3.87 -0.06
C LEU A 142 -13.32 3.56 1.33
N GLY A 143 -13.95 4.54 1.99
CA GLY A 143 -14.52 4.40 3.33
C GLY A 143 -13.48 4.43 4.45
N LEU A 144 -12.29 5.02 4.21
CA LEU A 144 -11.16 5.02 5.13
C LEU A 144 -11.17 6.28 6.00
N SER A 145 -11.93 6.24 7.09
CA SER A 145 -12.16 7.40 7.97
C SER A 145 -10.98 7.72 8.91
N ASP A 146 -10.05 6.78 9.09
CA ASP A 146 -8.90 6.91 9.96
C ASP A 146 -7.60 7.20 9.20
N THR A 147 -7.75 7.79 7.99
CA THR A 147 -6.64 8.18 7.12
C THR A 147 -6.78 9.64 6.71
N HIS A 148 -5.68 10.39 6.82
CA HIS A 148 -5.58 11.76 6.32
C HIS A 148 -4.17 12.06 5.84
N PHE A 149 -4.08 12.67 4.66
CA PHE A 149 -2.83 13.02 3.99
C PHE A 149 -2.66 14.55 3.93
N GLU A 150 -1.47 15.05 4.30
CA GLU A 150 -1.08 16.46 4.13
C GLU A 150 -0.14 16.64 2.94
N ASN A 151 0.48 15.55 2.47
CA ASN A 151 1.48 15.60 1.41
C ASN A 151 1.58 14.27 0.65
N PRO A 152 2.16 14.25 -0.58
CA PRO A 152 2.26 13.04 -1.42
C PRO A 152 3.45 12.14 -1.09
N HIS A 153 4.39 12.57 -0.25
CA HIS A 153 5.67 11.88 -0.05
C HIS A 153 5.82 11.17 1.29
N GLY A 154 5.00 11.53 2.29
CA GLY A 154 5.01 10.89 3.61
C GLY A 154 6.02 11.49 4.58
N LEU A 155 6.44 12.74 4.39
CA LEU A 155 7.09 13.49 5.45
C LEU A 155 6.11 13.76 6.59
N ASP A 156 6.64 13.80 7.81
CA ASP A 156 5.84 13.94 9.02
C ASP A 156 5.02 15.24 9.01
N GLY A 157 3.76 15.16 9.38
CA GLY A 157 2.83 16.25 9.56
C GLY A 157 2.03 16.08 10.85
N GLU A 158 1.30 17.12 11.28
CA GLU A 158 0.46 17.04 12.46
C GLU A 158 -0.78 16.19 12.23
N SER A 159 -1.35 16.30 11.02
CA SER A 159 -2.54 15.58 10.58
C SER A 159 -2.25 14.53 9.50
N HIS A 160 -0.98 14.11 9.35
CA HIS A 160 -0.59 13.08 8.38
C HIS A 160 -0.57 11.71 9.04
N TYR A 161 -1.67 10.96 8.92
CA TYR A 161 -1.84 9.67 9.58
C TYR A 161 -2.65 8.69 8.72
N THR A 162 -2.51 7.42 9.06
CA THR A 162 -3.30 6.30 8.55
C THR A 162 -3.37 5.20 9.62
N THR A 163 -4.06 4.10 9.33
CA THR A 163 -4.02 2.87 10.12
C THR A 163 -3.41 1.74 9.30
N ALA A 164 -3.00 0.64 9.95
CA ALA A 164 -2.52 -0.52 9.21
C ALA A 164 -3.62 -1.10 8.29
N TYR A 165 -4.85 -1.14 8.79
CA TYR A 165 -6.01 -1.57 8.02
C TYR A 165 -6.29 -0.67 6.80
N ASP A 166 -6.38 0.64 7.00
CA ASP A 166 -6.65 1.57 5.91
C ASP A 166 -5.56 1.49 4.83
N LEU A 167 -4.30 1.39 5.25
CA LEU A 167 -3.18 1.28 4.33
C LEU A 167 -3.20 -0.04 3.54
N ALA A 168 -3.67 -1.14 4.16
CA ALA A 168 -3.89 -2.40 3.46
C ALA A 168 -5.01 -2.27 2.41
N MET A 169 -6.11 -1.56 2.73
CA MET A 169 -7.19 -1.31 1.77
C MET A 169 -6.73 -0.42 0.61
N ILE A 170 -5.90 0.61 0.87
CA ILE A 170 -5.29 1.42 -0.19
C ILE A 170 -4.40 0.57 -1.09
N ALA A 171 -3.55 -0.28 -0.51
CA ALA A 171 -2.68 -1.18 -1.27
C ALA A 171 -3.48 -2.19 -2.09
N ARG A 172 -4.55 -2.75 -1.51
CA ARG A 172 -5.50 -3.64 -2.18
C ARG A 172 -6.12 -3.01 -3.42
N GLU A 173 -6.58 -1.77 -3.29
CA GLU A 173 -7.15 -1.03 -4.42
C GLU A 173 -6.10 -0.74 -5.49
N ALA A 174 -4.91 -0.27 -5.08
CA ALA A 174 -3.81 0.03 -5.99
C ALA A 174 -3.33 -1.21 -6.77
N LEU A 175 -3.28 -2.39 -6.15
CA LEU A 175 -2.89 -3.64 -6.78
C LEU A 175 -3.86 -4.14 -7.86
N LYS A 176 -5.10 -3.64 -7.93
CA LYS A 176 -6.02 -3.90 -9.04
C LYS A 176 -5.57 -3.23 -10.34
N ASN A 177 -4.78 -2.16 -10.25
CA ASN A 177 -4.22 -1.48 -11.41
C ASN A 177 -2.96 -2.21 -11.90
N GLU A 178 -3.00 -2.71 -13.14
CA GLU A 178 -1.89 -3.48 -13.73
C GLU A 178 -0.59 -2.66 -13.80
N ASN A 179 -0.65 -1.37 -14.14
CA ASN A 179 0.55 -0.52 -14.15
C ASN A 179 1.16 -0.39 -12.76
N PHE A 180 0.33 -0.20 -11.71
CA PHE A 180 0.81 -0.17 -10.34
C PHE A 180 1.49 -1.48 -9.97
N ARG A 181 0.83 -2.61 -10.23
CA ARG A 181 1.36 -3.95 -9.95
C ARG A 181 2.71 -4.18 -10.65
N ASN A 182 2.83 -3.81 -11.92
CA ASN A 182 4.08 -3.93 -12.69
C ASN A 182 5.20 -3.04 -12.12
N ILE A 183 4.88 -1.81 -11.68
CA ILE A 183 5.86 -0.90 -11.10
C ILE A 183 6.38 -1.47 -9.77
N VAL A 184 5.50 -1.86 -8.84
CA VAL A 184 5.93 -2.27 -7.49
C VAL A 184 6.63 -3.62 -7.47
N SER A 185 6.37 -4.50 -8.43
CA SER A 185 7.06 -5.79 -8.58
C SER A 185 8.41 -5.69 -9.29
N THR A 186 8.73 -4.53 -9.87
CA THR A 186 10.01 -4.31 -10.55
C THR A 186 11.17 -4.23 -9.55
N LYS A 187 12.17 -5.09 -9.71
CA LYS A 187 13.37 -5.13 -8.86
C LYS A 187 14.30 -3.93 -9.10
N THR A 188 14.50 -3.59 -10.40
CA THR A 188 15.39 -2.48 -10.79
C THR A 188 14.89 -1.90 -12.11
N LYS A 189 14.91 -0.57 -12.23
CA LYS A 189 14.50 0.15 -13.43
C LYS A 189 15.52 1.23 -13.77
N ALA A 190 16.01 1.22 -15.00
CA ALA A 190 16.73 2.33 -15.59
C ALA A 190 15.72 3.28 -16.26
N VAL A 191 15.75 4.54 -15.90
CA VAL A 191 14.86 5.60 -16.36
C VAL A 191 15.70 6.64 -17.08
N LYS A 192 15.26 7.05 -18.28
CA LYS A 192 15.87 8.14 -19.04
C LYS A 192 15.18 9.45 -18.66
N LEU A 193 15.94 10.38 -18.13
CA LEU A 193 15.49 11.71 -17.76
C LEU A 193 16.19 12.75 -18.64
N SER A 194 15.69 14.00 -18.68
CA SER A 194 16.30 15.10 -19.42
C SER A 194 16.53 14.78 -20.90
N ASP A 195 15.44 14.58 -21.66
CA ASP A 195 15.45 14.31 -23.10
C ASP A 195 16.35 13.09 -23.50
N GLY A 196 16.56 12.17 -22.57
CA GLY A 196 17.31 10.93 -22.77
C GLY A 196 18.82 11.04 -22.53
N ASN A 197 19.33 12.20 -22.12
CA ASN A 197 20.77 12.41 -21.87
C ASN A 197 21.24 11.93 -20.51
N VAL A 198 20.32 11.78 -19.54
CA VAL A 198 20.63 11.29 -18.19
C VAL A 198 19.86 9.99 -17.91
N THR A 199 20.57 8.95 -17.53
CA THR A 199 19.96 7.70 -17.07
C THR A 199 20.13 7.60 -15.57
N ARG A 200 19.01 7.41 -14.85
CA ARG A 200 18.99 7.11 -13.42
C ARG A 200 18.50 5.68 -13.20
N VAL A 201 19.11 4.98 -12.28
CA VAL A 201 18.75 3.59 -11.97
C VAL A 201 18.13 3.55 -10.58
N PHE A 202 16.89 3.10 -10.51
CA PHE A 202 16.16 2.92 -9.26
C PHE A 202 16.12 1.44 -8.92
N LYS A 203 16.65 1.09 -7.75
CA LYS A 203 16.55 -0.25 -7.16
C LYS A 203 15.43 -0.23 -6.13
N ASN A 204 14.55 -1.22 -6.18
CA ASN A 204 13.47 -1.33 -5.23
C ASN A 204 14.01 -1.53 -3.80
N HIS A 205 13.51 -0.74 -2.87
CA HIS A 205 13.92 -0.81 -1.46
C HIS A 205 13.30 -2.03 -0.74
N ASN A 206 12.28 -2.66 -1.32
CA ASN A 206 11.71 -3.88 -0.75
C ASN A 206 12.64 -5.07 -0.97
N ARG A 207 13.36 -5.47 0.08
CA ARG A 207 14.32 -6.58 0.03
C ARG A 207 13.66 -7.91 -0.26
N LEU A 208 12.41 -8.11 0.19
CA LEU A 208 11.70 -9.37 0.01
C LEU A 208 11.52 -9.74 -1.47
N LEU A 209 11.41 -8.76 -2.37
CA LEU A 209 11.39 -8.99 -3.83
C LEU A 209 12.63 -9.71 -4.37
N PHE A 210 13.77 -9.58 -3.69
CA PHE A 210 15.02 -10.20 -4.12
C PHE A 210 15.26 -11.56 -3.46
N GLU A 211 14.54 -11.84 -2.37
CA GLU A 211 14.70 -13.03 -1.56
C GLU A 211 13.64 -14.10 -1.87
N TYR A 212 12.44 -13.69 -2.36
CA TYR A 212 11.29 -14.58 -2.57
C TYR A 212 10.61 -14.29 -3.89
N ASP A 213 10.23 -15.34 -4.63
CA ASP A 213 9.63 -15.22 -5.96
C ASP A 213 8.11 -14.95 -5.91
N ASP A 214 7.46 -15.27 -4.79
CA ASP A 214 6.03 -15.02 -4.57
C ASP A 214 5.72 -13.59 -4.08
N ILE A 215 6.73 -12.79 -3.75
CA ILE A 215 6.55 -11.38 -3.37
C ILE A 215 6.35 -10.51 -4.61
N ILE A 216 5.28 -9.71 -4.61
CA ILE A 216 4.88 -8.82 -5.70
C ILE A 216 4.97 -7.32 -5.37
N GLY A 217 5.47 -6.96 -4.22
CA GLY A 217 5.64 -5.56 -3.83
C GLY A 217 5.59 -5.39 -2.32
N VAL A 218 5.31 -4.20 -1.78
CA VAL A 218 4.77 -2.97 -2.38
C VAL A 218 5.65 -1.75 -2.06
N LYS A 219 5.74 -1.32 -0.76
CA LYS A 219 6.44 -0.09 -0.38
C LYS A 219 6.98 -0.12 1.03
N THR A 220 8.20 0.41 1.19
CA THR A 220 8.87 0.66 2.47
C THR A 220 8.69 2.12 2.90
N GLY A 221 8.74 2.39 4.19
CA GLY A 221 8.78 3.74 4.74
C GLY A 221 9.58 3.82 6.03
N PHE A 222 10.14 4.99 6.29
CA PHE A 222 10.84 5.31 7.52
C PHE A 222 10.89 6.82 7.74
N THR A 223 10.54 7.26 8.93
CA THR A 223 10.96 8.54 9.52
C THR A 223 11.38 8.30 10.96
N LYS A 224 12.09 9.25 11.56
CA LYS A 224 12.45 9.14 12.98
C LYS A 224 11.22 9.09 13.89
N LYS A 225 10.14 9.77 13.52
CA LYS A 225 8.88 9.84 14.27
C LYS A 225 8.03 8.56 14.08
N CYS A 226 7.91 8.09 12.84
CA CYS A 226 7.05 6.95 12.51
C CYS A 226 7.70 5.58 12.82
N GLY A 227 9.03 5.51 12.87
CA GLY A 227 9.73 4.23 12.83
C GLY A 227 9.69 3.60 11.43
N ARG A 228 9.98 2.30 11.33
CA ARG A 228 9.87 1.55 10.09
C ARG A 228 8.42 1.22 9.78
N THR A 229 8.03 1.36 8.53
CA THR A 229 6.73 0.98 7.99
C THR A 229 6.93 0.16 6.73
N LEU A 230 6.17 -0.90 6.57
CA LEU A 230 6.26 -1.77 5.40
C LEU A 230 4.87 -2.21 4.96
N VAL A 231 4.64 -2.13 3.66
CA VAL A 231 3.55 -2.83 2.99
C VAL A 231 4.17 -3.83 2.03
N SER A 232 3.87 -5.10 2.19
CA SER A 232 4.22 -6.15 1.24
C SER A 232 2.98 -6.87 0.73
N ALA A 233 3.09 -7.45 -0.45
CA ALA A 233 2.10 -8.34 -1.00
C ALA A 233 2.80 -9.58 -1.55
N ALA A 234 2.19 -10.73 -1.33
CA ALA A 234 2.67 -12.00 -1.82
C ALA A 234 1.53 -12.77 -2.50
N GLU A 235 1.86 -13.48 -3.58
CA GLU A 235 0.89 -14.27 -4.34
C GLU A 235 1.38 -15.70 -4.52
N ARG A 236 0.52 -16.67 -4.17
CA ARG A 236 0.79 -18.09 -4.36
C ARG A 236 -0.52 -18.81 -4.69
N ASP A 237 -0.50 -19.67 -5.70
CA ASP A 237 -1.64 -20.51 -6.10
C ASP A 237 -2.94 -19.71 -6.35
N GLY A 238 -2.81 -18.48 -6.86
CA GLY A 238 -3.93 -17.58 -7.16
C GLY A 238 -4.47 -16.82 -5.93
N VAL A 239 -3.90 -17.02 -4.74
CA VAL A 239 -4.24 -16.26 -3.54
C VAL A 239 -3.21 -15.17 -3.33
N THR A 240 -3.68 -13.92 -3.17
CA THR A 240 -2.82 -12.77 -2.83
C THR A 240 -3.11 -12.32 -1.41
N VAL A 241 -2.07 -12.19 -0.59
CA VAL A 241 -2.16 -11.60 0.74
C VAL A 241 -1.38 -10.29 0.80
N ILE A 242 -1.91 -9.34 1.54
CA ILE A 242 -1.28 -8.04 1.80
C ILE A 242 -0.96 -7.96 3.28
N CYS A 243 0.28 -7.67 3.62
CA CYS A 243 0.75 -7.48 4.98
C CYS A 243 1.19 -6.02 5.16
N VAL A 244 0.77 -5.41 6.27
CA VAL A 244 1.16 -4.05 6.65
C VAL A 244 1.67 -4.07 8.08
N THR A 245 2.83 -3.46 8.31
CA THR A 245 3.34 -3.16 9.65
C THR A 245 3.65 -1.67 9.78
N LEU A 246 3.31 -1.08 10.93
CA LEU A 246 3.61 0.31 11.29
C LEU A 246 4.39 0.34 12.59
N CYS A 247 5.44 1.18 12.64
CA CYS A 247 6.36 1.29 13.76
C CYS A 247 6.94 -0.07 14.16
N ASP A 248 7.63 -0.70 13.22
CA ASP A 248 8.15 -2.07 13.32
C ASP A 248 9.64 -2.10 13.67
N GLY A 249 10.02 -2.93 14.60
CA GLY A 249 11.43 -3.12 15.00
C GLY A 249 12.22 -4.00 14.03
N ASP A 250 11.55 -4.98 13.39
CA ASP A 250 12.16 -5.96 12.45
C ASP A 250 11.21 -6.32 11.31
N ASP A 251 10.84 -5.29 10.54
CA ASP A 251 9.85 -5.35 9.45
C ASP A 251 10.10 -6.50 8.46
N TRP A 252 11.38 -6.79 8.14
CA TRP A 252 11.71 -7.85 7.19
C TRP A 252 11.43 -9.25 7.73
N ARG A 253 11.76 -9.51 9.01
CA ARG A 253 11.47 -10.81 9.65
C ARG A 253 9.97 -10.99 9.79
N ASP A 254 9.28 -9.97 10.25
CA ASP A 254 7.87 -10.03 10.57
C ASP A 254 7.02 -10.25 9.32
N HIS A 255 7.26 -9.50 8.24
CA HIS A 255 6.60 -9.72 6.96
C HIS A 255 6.90 -11.10 6.34
N ARG A 256 8.15 -11.57 6.44
CA ARG A 256 8.54 -12.90 5.99
C ARG A 256 7.77 -13.99 6.72
N THR A 257 7.74 -13.91 8.05
CA THR A 257 7.06 -14.90 8.90
C THR A 257 5.56 -14.92 8.63
N VAL A 258 4.94 -13.75 8.55
CA VAL A 258 3.51 -13.60 8.33
C VAL A 258 3.11 -14.09 6.93
N SER A 259 3.78 -13.61 5.88
CA SER A 259 3.48 -14.03 4.51
C SER A 259 3.63 -15.55 4.33
N TYR A 260 4.69 -16.13 4.90
CA TYR A 260 4.94 -17.57 4.80
C TYR A 260 3.89 -18.39 5.55
N THR A 261 3.54 -17.97 6.77
CA THR A 261 2.56 -18.68 7.61
C THR A 261 1.18 -18.69 6.97
N HIS A 262 0.74 -17.57 6.42
CA HIS A 262 -0.64 -17.45 5.92
C HIS A 262 -0.82 -17.92 4.47
N LEU A 263 0.23 -17.89 3.64
CA LEU A 263 0.18 -18.51 2.30
C LEU A 263 0.35 -20.03 2.33
N THR A 264 0.80 -20.62 3.45
CA THR A 264 0.97 -22.08 3.58
C THR A 264 -0.17 -22.76 4.33
N LEU A 265 -1.04 -22.01 5.00
CA LEU A 265 -2.25 -22.59 5.60
C LEU A 265 -3.26 -22.91 4.49
N PRO A 266 -3.92 -24.08 4.52
CA PRO A 266 -4.97 -24.38 3.55
C PRO A 266 -6.11 -23.38 3.74
N THR A 267 -6.28 -22.47 2.77
CA THR A 267 -7.36 -21.46 2.72
C THR A 267 -8.73 -22.07 2.38
N LYS A 268 -8.80 -23.38 2.15
CA LYS A 268 -10.05 -24.14 2.02
C LYS A 268 -10.14 -25.16 3.14
N LEU A 269 -11.00 -24.89 4.12
CA LEU A 269 -11.73 -25.97 4.77
C LEU A 269 -12.60 -26.59 3.67
N GLU A 270 -12.12 -27.67 3.04
CA GLU A 270 -13.00 -28.54 2.28
C GLU A 270 -13.99 -29.15 3.29
N VAL A 271 -15.26 -28.75 3.14
CA VAL A 271 -16.41 -29.36 3.81
C VAL A 271 -16.88 -30.51 2.94
#